data_ada5a2d2af4e63dade5e29caaa10e1fb
#
_entry.id   ada5a2d2af4e63dade5e29caaa10e1fb
#
_cell.length_a   1.000
_cell.length_b   1.000
_cell.length_c   1.000
_cell.angle_alpha   90.00
_cell.angle_beta   90.00
_cell.angle_gamma   90.00
#
_symmetry.space_group_name_H-M   'P 1'
#
loop_
_entity.id
_entity.type
_entity.pdbx_description
1 polymer ?
#
loop_
_entity_poly.entity_id
_entity_poly.type
_entity_poly.pdbx_seq_one_letter_code
_entity_poly.pdbx_strand_id
1 'polypeptide(L)'
;MASIGCTDYNLVDTGEANGNHQTTMWEYFKGDSYNWDSLVVMADYAGLKPIFDGTSKYGKQITFFGITNHSIRRYLLQNSYKRVKDIPKEDCRRMILNCVLNQRIMLDEFTPGRPSGSPDRVIGTGGKIYEMLSGKKLWIYSFRISYNGVPEAGPLNIFLVSPDSKKSTRVASSNIQTLTGVVHSLDYNFTLNDF
;
A
#
# COMPACT_ATOMS: atom_id res chain seq x y z
N MET A 1 -5.89 -28.90 -50.82
CA MET A 1 -4.82 -28.17 -50.12
C MET A 1 -5.33 -27.76 -48.74
N ALA A 2 -4.83 -28.38 -47.71
CA ALA A 2 -5.24 -28.07 -46.34
C ALA A 2 -4.33 -26.99 -45.79
N SER A 3 -4.91 -25.82 -45.42
CA SER A 3 -4.19 -24.75 -44.77
C SER A 3 -3.97 -25.15 -43.31
N ILE A 4 -2.74 -25.45 -42.97
CA ILE A 4 -2.31 -25.57 -41.56
C ILE A 4 -2.14 -24.15 -41.03
N GLY A 5 -3.16 -23.67 -40.30
CA GLY A 5 -3.03 -22.47 -39.51
C GLY A 5 -2.15 -22.74 -38.30
N CYS A 6 -0.94 -22.21 -38.29
CA CYS A 6 -0.14 -22.13 -37.09
C CYS A 6 -0.81 -21.12 -36.13
N THR A 7 -1.53 -21.65 -35.15
CA THR A 7 -1.87 -20.91 -33.95
C THR A 7 -0.88 -21.30 -32.85
N ASP A 8 0.36 -20.84 -32.98
CA ASP A 8 1.24 -20.75 -31.83
C ASP A 8 0.74 -19.61 -30.95
N TYR A 9 -0.14 -19.94 -30.03
CA TYR A 9 -0.35 -19.07 -28.88
C TYR A 9 0.94 -19.11 -28.08
N ASN A 10 1.71 -18.04 -28.14
CA ASN A 10 2.78 -17.78 -27.17
C ASN A 10 2.12 -17.55 -25.81
N LEU A 11 1.66 -18.62 -25.19
CA LEU A 11 1.36 -18.64 -23.77
C LEU A 11 2.70 -18.56 -23.04
N VAL A 12 3.19 -17.37 -22.84
CA VAL A 12 4.24 -17.15 -21.86
C VAL A 12 3.59 -17.46 -20.51
N ASP A 13 3.97 -18.60 -19.93
CA ASP A 13 3.61 -18.89 -18.53
C ASP A 13 4.29 -17.84 -17.66
N THR A 14 3.52 -16.83 -17.30
CA THR A 14 3.98 -15.74 -16.43
C THR A 14 4.09 -16.18 -14.96
N GLY A 15 3.86 -17.46 -14.68
CA GLY A 15 3.75 -18.00 -13.33
C GLY A 15 2.45 -17.54 -12.62
N GLU A 16 2.02 -18.29 -11.66
CA GLU A 16 0.93 -17.87 -10.78
C GLU A 16 1.44 -16.75 -9.88
N ALA A 17 0.70 -15.63 -9.81
CA ALA A 17 0.98 -14.56 -8.89
C ALA A 17 0.81 -15.08 -7.45
N ASN A 18 1.91 -15.46 -6.82
CA ASN A 18 1.90 -15.96 -5.46
C ASN A 18 1.85 -14.79 -4.46
N GLY A 19 0.66 -14.49 -3.96
CA GLY A 19 0.47 -13.49 -2.91
C GLY A 19 0.93 -13.92 -1.52
N ASN A 20 1.38 -15.17 -1.35
CA ASN A 20 1.78 -15.73 -0.05
C ASN A 20 3.28 -15.99 0.01
N HIS A 21 4.00 -15.08 0.64
CA HIS A 21 5.45 -15.14 0.81
C HIS A 21 5.80 -15.76 2.16
N GLN A 22 6.63 -16.82 2.14
CA GLN A 22 7.13 -17.52 3.33
C GLN A 22 8.34 -16.79 3.95
N THR A 23 8.33 -15.46 3.91
CA THR A 23 9.38 -14.58 4.44
C THR A 23 8.76 -13.53 5.36
N THR A 24 9.57 -12.90 6.19
CA THR A 24 9.14 -11.69 6.90
C THR A 24 8.85 -10.56 5.90
N MET A 25 8.08 -9.58 6.32
CA MET A 25 7.81 -8.39 5.48
C MET A 25 9.13 -7.66 5.13
N TRP A 26 10.09 -7.66 6.08
CA TRP A 26 11.41 -7.08 5.85
C TRP A 26 12.19 -7.79 4.73
N GLU A 27 12.19 -9.12 4.74
CA GLU A 27 12.85 -9.92 3.72
C GLU A 27 12.15 -9.81 2.36
N TYR A 28 10.81 -9.76 2.37
CA TYR A 28 10.03 -9.50 1.17
C TYR A 28 10.45 -8.18 0.51
N PHE A 29 10.56 -7.09 1.27
CA PHE A 29 11.01 -5.80 0.73
C PHE A 29 12.43 -5.86 0.18
N LYS A 30 13.34 -6.52 0.86
CA LYS A 30 14.72 -6.70 0.39
C LYS A 30 14.84 -7.56 -0.86
N GLY A 31 13.90 -8.47 -1.08
CA GLY A 31 13.86 -9.36 -2.24
C GLY A 31 13.40 -8.67 -3.53
N ASP A 32 12.74 -7.52 -3.43
CA ASP A 32 12.23 -6.76 -4.57
C ASP A 32 12.71 -5.30 -4.52
N SER A 33 13.96 -5.11 -4.93
CA SER A 33 14.60 -3.78 -4.95
C SER A 33 13.92 -2.79 -5.90
N TYR A 34 13.28 -3.28 -6.96
CA TYR A 34 12.58 -2.43 -7.92
C TYR A 34 11.44 -1.63 -7.26
N ASN A 35 10.70 -2.26 -6.37
CA ASN A 35 9.56 -1.64 -5.71
C ASN A 35 9.90 -1.03 -4.33
N TRP A 36 10.87 -1.59 -3.57
CA TRP A 36 10.98 -1.34 -2.13
C TRP A 36 12.36 -0.89 -1.62
N ASP A 37 13.37 -0.75 -2.47
CA ASP A 37 14.74 -0.41 -2.03
C ASP A 37 14.79 0.89 -1.20
N SER A 38 14.11 1.95 -1.68
CA SER A 38 14.05 3.23 -0.95
C SER A 38 13.31 3.11 0.38
N LEU A 39 12.29 2.25 0.46
CA LEU A 39 11.58 1.95 1.71
C LEU A 39 12.50 1.23 2.69
N VAL A 40 13.26 0.25 2.23
CA VAL A 40 14.24 -0.47 3.08
C VAL A 40 15.24 0.51 3.67
N VAL A 41 15.82 1.40 2.85
CA VAL A 41 16.74 2.45 3.32
C VAL A 41 16.07 3.38 4.33
N MET A 42 14.83 3.81 4.06
CA MET A 42 14.08 4.73 4.91
C MET A 42 13.71 4.09 6.24
N ALA A 43 13.25 2.84 6.22
CA ALA A 43 12.85 2.11 7.41
C ALA A 43 14.05 1.75 8.31
N ASP A 44 15.17 1.34 7.71
CA ASP A 44 16.41 1.07 8.46
C ASP A 44 16.92 2.36 9.12
N TYR A 45 17.01 3.45 8.36
CA TYR A 45 17.41 4.76 8.89
C TYR A 45 16.51 5.25 10.02
N ALA A 46 15.20 5.01 9.92
CA ALA A 46 14.20 5.38 10.93
C ALA A 46 14.18 4.41 12.14
N GLY A 47 14.94 3.30 12.12
CA GLY A 47 14.95 2.28 13.17
C GLY A 47 13.64 1.48 13.23
N LEU A 48 12.98 1.27 12.09
CA LEU A 48 11.67 0.59 11.99
C LEU A 48 11.76 -0.86 11.51
N LYS A 49 12.96 -1.37 11.22
CA LYS A 49 13.17 -2.78 10.86
C LYS A 49 12.44 -3.75 11.80
N PRO A 50 12.48 -3.58 13.15
CA PRO A 50 11.79 -4.49 14.08
C PRO A 50 10.29 -4.60 13.89
N ILE A 51 9.64 -3.62 13.28
CA ILE A 51 8.20 -3.68 12.95
C ILE A 51 7.98 -4.66 11.80
N PHE A 52 8.81 -4.60 10.77
CA PHE A 52 8.65 -5.39 9.56
C PHE A 52 9.21 -6.82 9.68
N ASP A 53 10.19 -7.05 10.54
CA ASP A 53 10.69 -8.40 10.82
C ASP A 53 9.92 -9.12 11.96
N GLY A 54 8.94 -8.42 12.58
CA GLY A 54 8.07 -8.98 13.60
C GLY A 54 8.68 -9.13 14.99
N THR A 55 9.81 -8.46 15.26
CA THR A 55 10.50 -8.49 16.57
C THR A 55 10.10 -7.32 17.48
N SER A 56 9.28 -6.39 16.98
CA SER A 56 8.75 -5.28 17.75
C SER A 56 7.64 -5.72 18.73
N LYS A 57 7.27 -4.82 19.64
CA LYS A 57 6.11 -5.01 20.55
C LYS A 57 4.76 -5.22 19.83
N TYR A 58 4.66 -4.88 18.56
CA TYR A 58 3.44 -5.05 17.75
C TYR A 58 3.30 -6.47 17.19
N GLY A 59 4.34 -7.31 17.32
CA GLY A 59 4.28 -8.71 16.90
C GLY A 59 4.25 -8.90 15.40
N LYS A 60 3.49 -9.93 14.98
CA LYS A 60 3.47 -10.43 13.60
C LYS A 60 2.11 -10.27 12.90
N GLN A 61 1.27 -9.37 13.37
CA GLN A 61 -0.09 -9.21 12.86
C GLN A 61 -0.35 -7.74 12.49
N ILE A 62 0.45 -7.22 11.56
CA ILE A 62 0.31 -5.85 11.08
C ILE A 62 -0.22 -5.81 9.65
N THR A 63 -0.87 -4.70 9.30
CA THR A 63 -1.12 -4.31 7.92
C THR A 63 -0.21 -3.12 7.59
N PHE A 64 0.51 -3.23 6.49
CA PHE A 64 1.30 -2.13 5.97
C PHE A 64 0.76 -1.66 4.62
N PHE A 65 0.39 -0.40 4.54
CA PHE A 65 0.07 0.24 3.28
C PHE A 65 1.37 0.67 2.61
N GLY A 66 1.85 -0.17 1.70
CA GLY A 66 3.20 -0.16 1.17
C GLY A 66 3.54 1.08 0.36
N ILE A 67 4.52 1.82 0.84
CA ILE A 67 5.07 3.02 0.21
C ILE A 67 6.14 2.59 -0.79
N THR A 68 5.88 2.73 -2.09
CA THR A 68 6.81 2.28 -3.14
C THR A 68 7.95 3.24 -3.36
N ASN A 69 8.99 2.78 -4.09
CA ASN A 69 10.10 3.63 -4.55
C ASN A 69 9.61 4.88 -5.30
N HIS A 70 8.52 4.76 -6.10
CA HIS A 70 7.94 5.88 -6.82
C HIS A 70 7.40 6.96 -5.89
N SER A 71 6.72 6.59 -4.83
CA SER A 71 6.18 7.50 -3.82
C SER A 71 7.29 8.25 -3.09
N ILE A 72 8.34 7.52 -2.67
CA ILE A 72 9.49 8.10 -1.98
C ILE A 72 10.25 9.03 -2.91
N ARG A 73 10.53 8.61 -4.15
CA ARG A 73 11.22 9.44 -5.14
C ARG A 73 10.45 10.74 -5.41
N ARG A 74 9.13 10.66 -5.56
CA ARG A 74 8.28 11.84 -5.76
C ARG A 74 8.40 12.81 -4.59
N TYR A 75 8.34 12.29 -3.37
CA TYR A 75 8.52 13.09 -2.16
C TYR A 75 9.87 13.79 -2.12
N LEU A 76 10.96 13.08 -2.44
CA LEU A 76 12.30 13.66 -2.50
C LEU A 76 12.37 14.83 -3.50
N LEU A 77 11.82 14.64 -4.71
CA LEU A 77 11.79 15.67 -5.74
C LEU A 77 10.96 16.89 -5.33
N GLN A 78 9.80 16.68 -4.75
CA GLN A 78 8.91 17.76 -4.31
C GLN A 78 9.51 18.62 -3.18
N ASN A 79 10.38 18.02 -2.36
CA ASN A 79 10.99 18.70 -1.21
C ASN A 79 12.47 19.02 -1.41
N SER A 80 12.99 18.86 -2.66
CA SER A 80 14.38 19.13 -3.02
C SER A 80 15.42 18.32 -2.23
N TYR A 81 15.04 17.15 -1.72
CA TYR A 81 15.96 16.21 -1.12
C TYR A 81 16.68 15.38 -2.21
N LYS A 82 17.98 15.13 -2.03
CA LYS A 82 18.76 14.30 -2.94
C LYS A 82 18.70 12.82 -2.62
N ARG A 83 18.57 12.48 -1.34
CA ARG A 83 18.61 11.12 -0.81
C ARG A 83 17.61 10.97 0.32
N VAL A 84 17.19 9.73 0.60
CA VAL A 84 16.32 9.40 1.72
C VAL A 84 16.89 9.90 3.07
N LYS A 85 18.20 9.79 3.25
CA LYS A 85 18.88 10.21 4.50
C LYS A 85 18.97 11.74 4.68
N ASP A 86 18.60 12.51 3.68
CA ASP A 86 18.50 13.97 3.81
C ASP A 86 17.16 14.39 4.46
N ILE A 87 16.18 13.48 4.52
CA ILE A 87 14.94 13.66 5.28
C ILE A 87 15.24 13.51 6.77
N PRO A 88 14.73 14.37 7.64
CA PRO A 88 14.87 14.20 9.08
C PRO A 88 14.38 12.80 9.52
N LYS A 89 15.15 12.15 10.38
CA LYS A 89 14.88 10.77 10.83
C LYS A 89 13.49 10.59 11.40
N GLU A 90 13.04 11.54 12.20
CA GLU A 90 11.71 11.49 12.83
C GLU A 90 10.59 11.65 11.80
N ASP A 91 10.82 12.42 10.73
CA ASP A 91 9.86 12.50 9.63
C ASP A 91 9.79 11.19 8.85
N CYS A 92 10.94 10.54 8.56
CA CYS A 92 10.95 9.20 7.98
C CYS A 92 10.14 8.22 8.84
N ARG A 93 10.36 8.27 10.15
CA ARG A 93 9.67 7.43 11.11
C ARG A 93 8.16 7.68 11.08
N ARG A 94 7.74 8.92 11.19
CA ARG A 94 6.33 9.34 11.21
C ARG A 94 5.62 8.92 9.91
N MET A 95 6.21 9.20 8.76
CA MET A 95 5.63 8.89 7.45
C MET A 95 5.41 7.39 7.26
N ILE A 96 6.37 6.56 7.65
CA ILE A 96 6.19 5.10 7.58
C ILE A 96 5.10 4.66 8.55
N LEU A 97 5.10 5.15 9.79
CA LEU A 97 4.11 4.78 10.80
C LEU A 97 2.69 5.27 10.48
N ASN A 98 2.54 6.32 9.66
CA ASN A 98 1.24 6.73 9.10
C ASN A 98 0.62 5.64 8.20
N CYS A 99 1.40 4.69 7.75
CA CYS A 99 0.98 3.63 6.85
C CYS A 99 0.97 2.24 7.50
N VAL A 100 1.20 2.13 8.82
CA VAL A 100 1.18 0.85 9.56
C VAL A 100 -0.02 0.79 10.50
N LEU A 101 -0.77 -0.29 10.40
CA LEU A 101 -1.90 -0.61 11.28
C LEU A 101 -1.56 -1.84 12.14
N ASN A 102 -1.83 -1.76 13.44
CA ASN A 102 -1.58 -2.87 14.39
C ASN A 102 -2.70 -3.92 14.36
N GLN A 103 -3.06 -4.37 13.17
CA GLN A 103 -4.00 -5.46 12.90
C GLN A 103 -3.66 -6.04 11.53
N ARG A 104 -3.81 -7.35 11.35
CA ARG A 104 -3.76 -7.99 10.03
C ARG A 104 -5.15 -7.95 9.43
N ILE A 105 -5.32 -7.25 8.31
CA ILE A 105 -6.62 -7.09 7.63
C ILE A 105 -6.41 -7.37 6.13
N MET A 106 -7.14 -8.33 5.60
CA MET A 106 -7.16 -8.65 4.17
C MET A 106 -8.13 -7.72 3.42
N LEU A 107 -8.05 -7.67 2.11
CA LEU A 107 -8.87 -6.79 1.25
C LEU A 107 -10.38 -6.91 1.53
N ASP A 108 -10.87 -8.13 1.68
CA ASP A 108 -12.30 -8.45 1.87
C ASP A 108 -12.79 -8.23 3.32
N GLU A 109 -11.88 -8.04 4.25
CA GLU A 109 -12.18 -7.74 5.66
C GLU A 109 -12.35 -6.23 5.93
N PHE A 110 -11.96 -5.37 4.97
CA PHE A 110 -12.22 -3.93 5.11
C PHE A 110 -13.70 -3.63 4.94
N THR A 111 -14.24 -2.82 5.85
CA THR A 111 -15.64 -2.41 5.82
C THR A 111 -15.97 -1.73 4.49
N PRO A 112 -17.00 -2.18 3.77
CA PRO A 112 -17.46 -1.52 2.56
C PRO A 112 -17.86 -0.07 2.82
N GLY A 113 -17.54 0.80 1.85
CA GLY A 113 -17.90 2.21 1.93
C GLY A 113 -17.98 2.85 0.56
N ARG A 114 -18.38 4.10 0.51
CA ARG A 114 -18.47 4.90 -0.72
C ARG A 114 -17.84 6.26 -0.51
N PRO A 115 -17.10 6.79 -1.48
CA PRO A 115 -16.53 8.14 -1.39
C PRO A 115 -17.65 9.16 -1.21
N SER A 116 -17.33 10.29 -0.63
CA SER A 116 -18.27 11.40 -0.55
C SER A 116 -18.61 11.91 -1.95
N GLY A 117 -19.89 12.10 -2.22
CA GLY A 117 -20.35 12.78 -3.43
C GLY A 117 -20.27 14.32 -3.32
N SER A 118 -19.92 14.84 -2.17
CA SER A 118 -19.81 16.28 -1.93
C SER A 118 -18.34 16.70 -1.83
N PRO A 119 -17.90 17.76 -2.51
CA PRO A 119 -16.55 18.27 -2.42
C PRO A 119 -16.19 18.80 -1.01
N ASP A 120 -17.19 19.17 -0.23
CA ASP A 120 -17.00 19.71 1.12
C ASP A 120 -16.81 18.62 2.18
N ARG A 121 -17.14 17.38 1.86
CA ARG A 121 -17.02 16.24 2.77
C ARG A 121 -15.92 15.31 2.30
N VAL A 122 -14.95 15.07 3.15
CA VAL A 122 -13.84 14.15 2.88
C VAL A 122 -14.24 12.70 3.16
N ILE A 123 -15.01 12.48 4.22
CA ILE A 123 -15.52 11.17 4.62
C ILE A 123 -16.88 10.93 3.97
N GLY A 124 -17.01 9.81 3.29
CA GLY A 124 -18.24 9.37 2.66
C GLY A 124 -19.12 8.54 3.60
N THR A 125 -19.69 7.46 3.09
CA THR A 125 -20.55 6.54 3.85
C THR A 125 -19.89 5.17 4.03
N GLY A 126 -20.22 4.48 5.10
CA GLY A 126 -19.58 3.19 5.44
C GLY A 126 -18.10 3.37 5.77
N GLY A 127 -17.29 2.33 5.51
CA GLY A 127 -15.90 2.34 5.90
C GLY A 127 -15.68 2.43 7.42
N LYS A 128 -14.44 2.59 7.82
CA LYS A 128 -14.08 2.72 9.24
C LYS A 128 -12.88 3.65 9.39
N ILE A 129 -12.84 4.39 10.49
CA ILE A 129 -11.65 5.16 10.88
C ILE A 129 -10.71 4.23 11.65
N TYR A 130 -9.47 4.15 11.18
CA TYR A 130 -8.39 3.41 11.81
C TYR A 130 -7.35 4.36 12.36
N GLU A 131 -6.83 4.05 13.52
CA GLU A 131 -5.68 4.75 14.10
C GLU A 131 -4.41 4.01 13.73
N MET A 132 -3.53 4.69 13.00
CA MET A 132 -2.25 4.16 12.55
C MET A 132 -1.24 4.18 13.69
N LEU A 133 -0.11 3.47 13.55
CA LEU A 133 0.92 3.41 14.62
C LEU A 133 1.53 4.78 14.96
N SER A 134 1.40 5.77 14.10
CA SER A 134 1.79 7.16 14.38
C SER A 134 0.78 7.94 15.24
N GLY A 135 -0.42 7.37 15.47
CA GLY A 135 -1.58 8.09 16.00
C GLY A 135 -2.44 8.80 14.94
N LYS A 136 -2.00 8.81 13.68
CA LYS A 136 -2.77 9.37 12.56
C LYS A 136 -4.06 8.57 12.37
N LYS A 137 -5.15 9.28 12.14
CA LYS A 137 -6.45 8.64 11.83
C LYS A 137 -6.70 8.71 10.33
N LEU A 138 -6.95 7.54 9.73
CA LEU A 138 -7.33 7.41 8.33
C LEU A 138 -8.72 6.77 8.25
N TRP A 139 -9.56 7.31 7.38
CA TRP A 139 -10.79 6.63 6.98
C TRP A 139 -10.46 5.65 5.86
N ILE A 140 -10.72 4.36 6.11
CA ILE A 140 -10.38 3.30 5.16
C ILE A 140 -11.65 2.53 4.83
N TYR A 141 -11.86 2.26 3.54
CA TYR A 141 -13.00 1.51 3.06
C TYR A 141 -12.65 0.67 1.84
N SER A 142 -13.40 -0.40 1.64
CA SER A 142 -13.36 -1.17 0.39
C SER A 142 -14.52 -0.74 -0.52
N PHE A 143 -14.26 -0.66 -1.82
CA PHE A 143 -15.24 -0.24 -2.81
C PHE A 143 -14.95 -0.88 -4.18
N ARG A 144 -16.02 -1.30 -4.88
CA ARG A 144 -15.89 -1.75 -6.27
C ARG A 144 -16.00 -0.57 -7.21
N ILE A 145 -14.98 -0.37 -8.04
CA ILE A 145 -15.01 0.68 -9.07
C ILE A 145 -15.92 0.27 -10.21
N SER A 146 -16.28 1.24 -11.06
CA SER A 146 -17.01 0.95 -12.30
C SER A 146 -16.10 0.22 -13.29
N TYR A 147 -16.70 -0.65 -14.11
CA TYR A 147 -16.02 -1.32 -15.20
C TYR A 147 -16.88 -1.23 -16.47
N ASN A 148 -16.30 -0.76 -17.57
CA ASN A 148 -16.99 -0.55 -18.86
C ASN A 148 -18.33 0.20 -18.75
N GLY A 149 -18.37 1.23 -17.89
CA GLY A 149 -19.58 2.05 -17.67
C GLY A 149 -20.61 1.41 -16.74
N VAL A 150 -20.40 0.18 -16.28
CA VAL A 150 -21.28 -0.49 -15.31
C VAL A 150 -20.81 -0.16 -13.90
N PRO A 151 -21.62 0.51 -13.06
CA PRO A 151 -21.26 0.82 -11.69
C PRO A 151 -20.96 -0.44 -10.87
N GLU A 152 -19.94 -0.41 -10.04
CA GLU A 152 -19.57 -1.48 -9.09
C GLU A 152 -19.30 -2.86 -9.71
N ALA A 153 -19.13 -2.93 -11.04
CA ALA A 153 -18.79 -4.19 -11.73
C ALA A 153 -17.29 -4.48 -11.79
N GLY A 154 -16.46 -3.53 -11.37
CA GLY A 154 -15.01 -3.66 -11.38
C GLY A 154 -14.44 -4.36 -10.15
N PRO A 155 -13.11 -4.45 -10.06
CA PRO A 155 -12.45 -5.07 -8.93
C PRO A 155 -12.73 -4.34 -7.63
N LEU A 156 -12.74 -5.09 -6.53
CA LEU A 156 -12.76 -4.54 -5.19
C LEU A 156 -11.40 -3.89 -4.91
N ASN A 157 -11.41 -2.66 -4.39
CA ASN A 157 -10.21 -1.91 -4.04
C ASN A 157 -10.31 -1.36 -2.62
N ILE A 158 -9.17 -1.12 -2.00
CA ILE A 158 -9.05 -0.40 -0.73
C ILE A 158 -8.73 1.06 -1.03
N PHE A 159 -9.43 1.95 -0.36
CA PHE A 159 -9.20 3.39 -0.39
C PHE A 159 -8.86 3.90 1.00
N LEU A 160 -7.83 4.74 1.08
CA LEU A 160 -7.41 5.43 2.30
C LEU A 160 -7.65 6.91 2.11
N VAL A 161 -8.22 7.53 3.10
CA VAL A 161 -8.50 8.96 3.11
C VAL A 161 -7.97 9.57 4.40
N SER A 162 -7.17 10.60 4.26
CA SER A 162 -6.72 11.43 5.39
C SER A 162 -7.70 12.59 5.58
N PRO A 163 -8.45 12.63 6.70
CA PRO A 163 -9.37 13.75 6.95
C PRO A 163 -8.66 15.09 7.08
N ASP A 164 -7.42 15.06 7.60
CA ASP A 164 -6.65 16.30 7.87
C ASP A 164 -6.12 16.93 6.59
N SER A 165 -5.45 16.13 5.74
CA SER A 165 -4.90 16.61 4.46
C SER A 165 -5.93 16.70 3.35
N LYS A 166 -7.12 16.12 3.55
CA LYS A 166 -8.19 15.95 2.54
C LYS A 166 -7.71 15.18 1.30
N LYS A 167 -6.70 14.34 1.46
CA LYS A 167 -6.15 13.51 0.40
C LYS A 167 -6.68 12.09 0.49
N SER A 168 -6.86 11.49 -0.67
CA SER A 168 -7.22 10.08 -0.78
C SER A 168 -6.24 9.35 -1.69
N THR A 169 -5.98 8.10 -1.40
CA THR A 169 -5.20 7.22 -2.24
C THR A 169 -5.87 5.86 -2.34
N ARG A 170 -5.54 5.14 -3.40
CA ARG A 170 -6.01 3.79 -3.65
C ARG A 170 -4.86 2.80 -3.43
N VAL A 171 -5.21 1.59 -3.03
CA VAL A 171 -4.31 0.45 -3.09
C VAL A 171 -4.20 -0.05 -4.53
N ALA A 172 -2.99 -0.26 -5.01
CA ALA A 172 -2.71 -0.79 -6.34
C ALA A 172 -2.64 -2.32 -6.34
N SER A 173 -1.99 -2.90 -5.31
CA SER A 173 -1.90 -4.35 -5.13
C SER A 173 -2.21 -4.71 -3.69
N SER A 174 -3.13 -5.65 -3.50
CA SER A 174 -3.60 -6.04 -2.16
C SER A 174 -3.22 -7.49 -1.83
N ASN A 175 -3.35 -7.84 -0.55
CA ASN A 175 -3.20 -9.20 -0.05
C ASN A 175 -1.82 -9.83 -0.27
N ILE A 176 -0.76 -9.04 -0.25
CA ILE A 176 0.61 -9.56 -0.24
C ILE A 176 0.90 -10.05 1.17
N GLN A 177 0.79 -11.35 1.38
CA GLN A 177 0.90 -11.98 2.69
C GLN A 177 2.34 -12.34 3.01
N THR A 178 2.76 -12.05 4.23
CA THR A 178 4.07 -12.41 4.77
C THR A 178 3.92 -13.07 6.13
N LEU A 179 5.01 -13.60 6.69
CA LEU A 179 5.01 -14.18 8.04
C LEU A 179 4.74 -13.15 9.14
N THR A 180 4.92 -11.86 8.86
CA THR A 180 4.78 -10.78 9.85
C THR A 180 3.58 -9.86 9.62
N GLY A 181 2.75 -10.17 8.63
CA GLY A 181 1.53 -9.40 8.35
C GLY A 181 1.14 -9.41 6.88
N VAL A 182 0.37 -8.42 6.47
CA VAL A 182 -0.06 -8.22 5.09
C VAL A 182 0.37 -6.85 4.57
N VAL A 183 0.79 -6.81 3.31
CA VAL A 183 1.10 -5.57 2.59
C VAL A 183 0.01 -5.29 1.56
N HIS A 184 -0.44 -4.04 1.54
CA HIS A 184 -1.28 -3.48 0.49
C HIS A 184 -0.48 -2.34 -0.16
N SER A 185 0.08 -2.56 -1.34
CA SER A 185 0.89 -1.57 -2.04
C SER A 185 0.04 -0.38 -2.47
N LEU A 186 0.43 0.83 -2.09
CA LEU A 186 -0.26 2.05 -2.49
C LEU A 186 -0.03 2.36 -3.97
N ASP A 187 -1.00 3.06 -4.56
CA ASP A 187 -0.90 3.55 -5.93
C ASP A 187 0.32 4.47 -6.09
N TYR A 188 0.96 4.40 -7.24
CA TYR A 188 2.19 5.18 -7.53
C TYR A 188 1.96 6.70 -7.50
N ASN A 189 0.72 7.18 -7.53
CA ASN A 189 0.38 8.58 -7.37
C ASN A 189 0.46 9.06 -5.92
N PHE A 190 0.44 8.15 -4.96
CA PHE A 190 0.63 8.48 -3.55
C PHE A 190 1.98 9.16 -3.32
N THR A 191 1.99 10.16 -2.47
CA THR A 191 3.21 10.79 -1.94
C THR A 191 3.14 10.88 -0.42
N LEU A 192 4.31 10.88 0.22
CA LEU A 192 4.43 10.92 1.69
C LEU A 192 3.83 12.18 2.34
N ASN A 193 3.54 13.21 1.53
CA ASN A 193 2.80 14.41 1.97
C ASN A 193 1.28 14.20 2.07
N ASP A 194 0.75 13.08 1.58
CA ASP A 194 -0.70 12.86 1.55
C ASP A 194 -1.27 12.47 2.92
N PHE A 195 -0.43 11.94 3.83
CA PHE A 195 -0.86 11.48 5.16
C PHE A 195 -0.10 12.15 6.31
#